data_22d85bd623f7aa3dd2afe1739a6a44b9
#
_entry.id   22d85bd623f7aa3dd2afe1739a6a44b9
#
_cell.length_a   1.000
_cell.length_b   1.000
_cell.length_c   1.000
_cell.angle_alpha   90.00
_cell.angle_beta   90.00
_cell.angle_gamma   90.00
#
_symmetry.space_group_name_H-M   'P 1'
#
loop_
_entity.id
_entity.type
_entity.pdbx_description
1 polymer ?
#
loop_
_entity_poly.entity_id
_entity_poly.type
_entity_poly.pdbx_seq_one_letter_code
_entity_poly.pdbx_strand_id
1 'polypeptide(L)'
;DILDMNKLQSGDLKDHQLTFDFIDFIREINRIYYDKAAEKNIKYDVDWDKVNFKHSILIGNPVYLGRALSNIASNAVKFSLSGSTITVWGHEEPIDDKHVLYTLYCKDEGEGMTDEFIKHAFDMFSQQNQTSRTKYEGSGLGLAMSKKLIERMGGSIKLESKKGVGTTAIIKIPFELGDTDTIGSIDYENVPTKGVHALLVDDNELNIEIAKFFLEDNGMEVTCAYDGKKAVDIFKKSKEGYFGVIYMDILMPNMNGLDATREIRALDRKDAKKVPIIAVSANTFSDDVFESRKAGMNKHLGKPLDEEKLIKAYKQCAVLSKESIKLNGDL
;
A
#
# COMPACT_ATOMS: atom_id res chain seq x y z
N ASP A 1 -3.54 13.38 -9.48
CA ASP A 1 -4.86 12.93 -9.98
C ASP A 1 -5.06 13.17 -11.49
N ILE A 2 -4.81 14.41 -12.02
CA ILE A 2 -5.03 14.71 -13.46
C ILE A 2 -4.02 13.99 -14.36
N LEU A 3 -2.74 13.95 -13.99
CA LEU A 3 -1.70 13.24 -14.74
C LEU A 3 -1.92 11.72 -14.75
N ASP A 4 -2.42 11.19 -13.64
CA ASP A 4 -2.70 9.76 -13.51
C ASP A 4 -3.97 9.37 -14.29
N MET A 5 -4.96 10.26 -14.32
CA MET A 5 -6.14 10.09 -15.15
C MET A 5 -5.79 10.05 -16.64
N ASN A 6 -4.88 10.91 -17.08
CA ASN A 6 -4.40 10.91 -18.46
C ASN A 6 -3.63 9.62 -18.80
N LYS A 7 -2.80 9.11 -17.87
CA LYS A 7 -2.10 7.82 -18.04
C LYS A 7 -3.04 6.62 -18.03
N LEU A 8 -4.13 6.69 -17.27
CA LEU A 8 -5.21 5.69 -17.32
C LEU A 8 -5.96 5.72 -18.65
N GLN A 9 -6.12 6.89 -19.26
CA GLN A 9 -6.80 7.06 -20.56
C GLN A 9 -5.91 6.67 -21.74
N SER A 10 -4.59 6.94 -21.68
CA SER A 10 -3.63 6.61 -22.76
C SER A 10 -3.26 5.13 -22.83
N GLY A 11 -3.66 4.30 -21.88
CA GLY A 11 -3.31 2.87 -21.87
C GLY A 11 -1.86 2.58 -21.44
N ASP A 12 -1.07 3.60 -21.10
CA ASP A 12 0.36 3.48 -20.76
C ASP A 12 0.64 2.86 -19.37
N LEU A 13 -0.39 2.60 -18.56
CA LEU A 13 -0.23 1.90 -17.32
C LEU A 13 -0.14 0.39 -17.56
N LYS A 14 1.06 -0.16 -17.42
CA LYS A 14 1.29 -1.60 -17.45
C LYS A 14 0.48 -2.27 -16.35
N ASP A 15 -0.34 -3.24 -16.75
CA ASP A 15 -1.14 -4.05 -15.84
C ASP A 15 -0.21 -5.04 -15.13
N HIS A 16 0.29 -4.67 -13.95
CA HIS A 16 1.16 -5.52 -13.17
C HIS A 16 0.31 -6.40 -12.26
N GLN A 17 0.04 -7.61 -12.73
CA GLN A 17 -0.51 -8.66 -11.87
C GLN A 17 0.57 -9.13 -10.89
N LEU A 18 0.28 -9.05 -9.61
CA LEU A 18 1.16 -9.46 -8.52
C LEU A 18 0.42 -10.44 -7.63
N THR A 19 1.14 -11.44 -7.13
CA THR A 19 0.64 -12.27 -6.04
C THR A 19 0.81 -11.50 -4.72
N PHE A 20 -0.25 -11.42 -3.92
CA PHE A 20 -0.23 -10.68 -2.65
C PHE A 20 -1.16 -11.31 -1.63
N ASP A 21 -0.86 -11.12 -0.33
CA ASP A 21 -1.78 -11.48 0.75
C ASP A 21 -2.80 -10.36 0.93
N PHE A 22 -4.06 -10.68 0.62
CA PHE A 22 -5.18 -9.75 0.72
C PHE A 22 -5.47 -9.34 2.17
N ILE A 23 -5.33 -10.27 3.12
CA ILE A 23 -5.62 -9.98 4.53
C ILE A 23 -4.60 -9.01 5.12
N ASP A 24 -3.32 -9.23 4.86
CA ASP A 24 -2.27 -8.29 5.28
C ASP A 24 -2.44 -6.92 4.60
N PHE A 25 -2.75 -6.93 3.31
CA PHE A 25 -3.01 -5.72 2.53
C PHE A 25 -4.18 -4.90 3.08
N ILE A 26 -5.33 -5.54 3.38
CA ILE A 26 -6.51 -4.83 3.88
C ILE A 26 -6.32 -4.34 5.32
N ARG A 27 -5.54 -5.07 6.14
CA ARG A 27 -5.17 -4.61 7.48
C ARG A 27 -4.38 -3.30 7.45
N GLU A 28 -3.45 -3.14 6.53
CA GLU A 28 -2.68 -1.89 6.40
C GLU A 28 -3.60 -0.73 6.05
N ILE A 29 -4.52 -0.91 5.10
CA ILE A 29 -5.50 0.12 4.73
C ILE A 29 -6.39 0.47 5.92
N ASN A 30 -6.98 -0.53 6.58
CA ASN A 30 -7.87 -0.31 7.72
C ASN A 30 -7.17 0.43 8.85
N ARG A 31 -5.89 0.11 9.16
CA ARG A 31 -5.11 0.80 10.18
C ARG A 31 -4.96 2.29 9.89
N ILE A 32 -4.63 2.65 8.65
CA ILE A 32 -4.48 4.05 8.23
C ILE A 32 -5.77 4.84 8.47
N TYR A 33 -6.91 4.26 8.09
CA TYR A 33 -8.18 4.97 8.20
C TYR A 33 -8.80 4.91 9.60
N TYR A 34 -8.44 3.91 10.41
CA TYR A 34 -8.72 3.89 11.84
C TYR A 34 -8.14 5.12 12.54
N ASP A 35 -6.85 5.39 12.34
CA ASP A 35 -6.17 6.53 12.97
C ASP A 35 -6.79 7.87 12.49
N LYS A 36 -7.02 8.03 11.19
CA LYS A 36 -7.65 9.24 10.62
C LYS A 36 -9.08 9.46 11.10
N ALA A 37 -9.85 8.41 11.30
CA ALA A 37 -11.21 8.49 11.83
C ALA A 37 -11.19 8.90 13.30
N ALA A 38 -10.26 8.34 14.09
CA ALA A 38 -10.08 8.66 15.50
C ALA A 38 -9.75 10.16 15.72
N GLU A 39 -8.91 10.77 14.86
CA GLU A 39 -8.61 12.21 14.87
C GLU A 39 -9.86 13.09 14.74
N LYS A 40 -10.91 12.58 14.06
CA LYS A 40 -12.19 13.28 13.87
C LYS A 40 -13.29 12.82 14.85
N ASN A 41 -12.94 12.01 15.83
CA ASN A 41 -13.89 11.39 16.75
C ASN A 41 -14.97 10.57 16.02
N ILE A 42 -14.55 9.80 14.99
CA ILE A 42 -15.37 8.86 14.24
C ILE A 42 -14.92 7.46 14.61
N LYS A 43 -15.86 6.56 14.92
CA LYS A 43 -15.56 5.14 15.15
C LYS A 43 -15.32 4.46 13.79
N TYR A 44 -14.18 3.82 13.62
CA TYR A 44 -13.90 2.95 12.48
C TYR A 44 -13.92 1.49 12.94
N ASP A 45 -14.77 0.68 12.37
CA ASP A 45 -15.05 -0.68 12.85
C ASP A 45 -15.03 -1.70 11.71
N VAL A 46 -14.51 -2.89 11.99
CA VAL A 46 -14.57 -4.04 11.10
C VAL A 46 -15.67 -4.97 11.61
N ASP A 47 -16.72 -5.18 10.82
CA ASP A 47 -17.80 -6.11 11.17
C ASP A 47 -17.34 -7.56 10.90
N TRP A 48 -16.66 -8.14 11.88
CA TRP A 48 -16.08 -9.48 11.79
C TRP A 48 -17.12 -10.57 11.60
N ASP A 49 -18.37 -10.38 12.01
CA ASP A 49 -19.46 -11.34 11.83
C ASP A 49 -19.85 -11.48 10.34
N LYS A 50 -19.54 -10.46 9.54
CA LYS A 50 -19.78 -10.42 8.10
C LYS A 50 -18.54 -10.65 7.25
N VAL A 51 -17.37 -10.81 7.87
CA VAL A 51 -16.13 -11.12 7.15
C VAL A 51 -16.06 -12.63 6.88
N ASN A 52 -15.98 -13.00 5.61
CA ASN A 52 -15.84 -14.38 5.19
C ASN A 52 -14.91 -14.48 3.98
N PHE A 53 -13.61 -14.57 4.26
CA PHE A 53 -12.57 -14.82 3.27
C PHE A 53 -11.87 -16.14 3.61
N LYS A 54 -11.86 -17.08 2.67
CA LYS A 54 -11.21 -18.39 2.79
C LYS A 54 -9.83 -18.40 2.14
N HIS A 55 -9.66 -17.58 1.11
CA HIS A 55 -8.42 -17.47 0.34
C HIS A 55 -7.79 -16.10 0.61
N SER A 56 -6.58 -16.07 1.14
CA SER A 56 -5.89 -14.81 1.38
C SER A 56 -4.91 -14.45 0.26
N ILE A 57 -4.39 -15.46 -0.45
CA ILE A 57 -3.38 -15.29 -1.48
C ILE A 57 -4.05 -15.13 -2.83
N LEU A 58 -3.91 -13.95 -3.41
CA LEU A 58 -4.56 -13.56 -4.65
C LEU A 58 -3.56 -13.05 -5.67
N ILE A 59 -3.89 -13.22 -6.95
CA ILE A 59 -3.18 -12.60 -8.07
C ILE A 59 -4.04 -11.44 -8.57
N GLY A 60 -3.44 -10.25 -8.61
CA GLY A 60 -4.13 -9.04 -9.03
C GLY A 60 -3.24 -7.81 -8.99
N ASN A 61 -3.84 -6.63 -9.05
CA ASN A 61 -3.12 -5.37 -8.97
C ASN A 61 -3.36 -4.67 -7.61
N PRO A 62 -2.53 -4.93 -6.58
CA PRO A 62 -2.71 -4.34 -5.25
C PRO A 62 -2.57 -2.81 -5.26
N VAL A 63 -1.87 -2.23 -6.24
CA VAL A 63 -1.74 -0.78 -6.38
C VAL A 63 -3.07 -0.15 -6.78
N TYR A 64 -3.76 -0.72 -7.78
CA TYR A 64 -5.07 -0.25 -8.21
C TYR A 64 -6.11 -0.44 -7.10
N LEU A 65 -6.10 -1.62 -6.48
CA LEU A 65 -6.98 -1.94 -5.36
C LEU A 65 -6.78 -0.96 -4.20
N GLY A 66 -5.53 -0.74 -3.77
CA GLY A 66 -5.19 0.17 -2.68
C GLY A 66 -5.66 1.60 -2.94
N ARG A 67 -5.44 2.10 -4.15
CA ARG A 67 -5.87 3.44 -4.53
C ARG A 67 -7.40 3.58 -4.53
N ALA A 68 -8.10 2.59 -5.08
CA ALA A 68 -9.56 2.59 -5.11
C ALA A 68 -10.14 2.54 -3.69
N LEU A 69 -9.66 1.63 -2.83
CA LEU A 69 -10.12 1.50 -1.44
C LEU A 69 -9.78 2.74 -0.60
N SER A 70 -8.59 3.30 -0.78
CA SER A 70 -8.17 4.52 -0.09
C SER A 70 -9.06 5.72 -0.43
N ASN A 71 -9.45 5.89 -1.68
CA ASN A 71 -10.38 6.94 -2.07
C ASN A 71 -11.75 6.76 -1.40
N ILE A 72 -12.25 5.53 -1.34
CA ILE A 72 -13.53 5.23 -0.70
C ILE A 72 -13.46 5.49 0.81
N ALA A 73 -12.45 4.95 1.50
CA ALA A 73 -12.26 5.13 2.94
C ALA A 73 -12.02 6.60 3.30
N SER A 74 -11.24 7.32 2.48
CA SER A 74 -11.02 8.76 2.65
C SER A 74 -12.33 9.55 2.54
N ASN A 75 -13.19 9.22 1.57
CA ASN A 75 -14.50 9.85 1.45
C ASN A 75 -15.38 9.53 2.65
N ALA A 76 -15.41 8.29 3.12
CA ALA A 76 -16.15 7.92 4.32
C ALA A 76 -15.71 8.76 5.53
N VAL A 77 -14.40 8.88 5.80
CA VAL A 77 -13.88 9.72 6.89
C VAL A 77 -14.14 11.22 6.68
N LYS A 78 -14.09 11.68 5.42
CA LYS A 78 -14.28 13.09 5.06
C LYS A 78 -15.72 13.57 5.30
N PHE A 79 -16.70 12.76 4.92
CA PHE A 79 -18.12 13.11 4.92
C PHE A 79 -18.89 12.58 6.12
N SER A 80 -18.25 11.82 6.99
CA SER A 80 -18.82 11.38 8.27
C SER A 80 -18.83 12.50 9.29
N LEU A 81 -19.83 12.47 10.17
CA LEU A 81 -19.98 13.41 11.27
C LEU A 81 -19.20 12.92 12.52
N SER A 82 -18.74 13.85 13.35
CA SER A 82 -18.13 13.50 14.63
C SER A 82 -19.12 12.69 15.47
N GLY A 83 -18.67 11.60 16.07
CA GLY A 83 -19.49 10.66 16.86
C GLY A 83 -20.19 9.58 16.03
N SER A 84 -20.08 9.61 14.67
CA SER A 84 -20.64 8.57 13.81
C SER A 84 -19.71 7.36 13.66
N THR A 85 -20.18 6.33 12.95
CA THR A 85 -19.44 5.09 12.73
C THR A 85 -19.20 4.87 11.23
N ILE A 86 -18.00 4.41 10.90
CA ILE A 86 -17.67 3.80 9.61
C ILE A 86 -17.51 2.31 9.86
N THR A 87 -18.22 1.49 9.09
CA THR A 87 -18.16 0.03 9.20
C THR A 87 -17.69 -0.58 7.88
N VAL A 88 -16.69 -1.46 7.94
CA VAL A 88 -16.16 -2.17 6.78
C VAL A 88 -16.30 -3.68 6.97
N TRP A 89 -16.62 -4.40 5.90
CA TRP A 89 -16.67 -5.86 5.87
C TRP A 89 -16.53 -6.37 4.44
N GLY A 90 -16.47 -7.68 4.29
CA GLY A 90 -16.46 -8.26 2.97
C GLY A 90 -16.52 -9.78 3.00
N HIS A 91 -16.82 -10.35 1.87
CA HIS A 91 -16.86 -11.80 1.69
C HIS A 91 -16.40 -12.17 0.29
N GLU A 92 -16.08 -13.45 0.12
CA GLU A 92 -15.76 -14.05 -1.17
C GLU A 92 -16.84 -15.05 -1.60
N GLU A 93 -16.98 -15.17 -2.92
CA GLU A 93 -17.83 -16.18 -3.57
C GLU A 93 -16.99 -16.86 -4.66
N PRO A 94 -16.97 -18.20 -4.76
CA PRO A 94 -16.23 -18.88 -5.82
C PRO A 94 -16.86 -18.56 -7.18
N ILE A 95 -16.02 -18.29 -8.19
CA ILE A 95 -16.42 -18.18 -9.59
C ILE A 95 -16.18 -19.52 -10.28
N ASP A 96 -14.99 -20.08 -10.11
CA ASP A 96 -14.56 -21.39 -10.59
C ASP A 96 -13.40 -21.92 -9.71
N ASP A 97 -12.73 -22.99 -10.13
CA ASP A 97 -11.63 -23.62 -9.37
C ASP A 97 -10.39 -22.71 -9.22
N LYS A 98 -10.26 -21.65 -10.00
CA LYS A 98 -9.11 -20.75 -10.02
C LYS A 98 -9.45 -19.31 -9.69
N HIS A 99 -10.72 -18.93 -9.70
CA HIS A 99 -11.16 -17.56 -9.55
C HIS A 99 -12.20 -17.41 -8.46
N VAL A 100 -12.12 -16.29 -7.77
CA VAL A 100 -13.00 -15.91 -6.67
C VAL A 100 -13.47 -14.48 -6.83
N LEU A 101 -14.74 -14.21 -6.53
CA LEU A 101 -15.30 -12.86 -6.48
C LEU A 101 -15.23 -12.33 -5.06
N TYR A 102 -14.49 -11.25 -4.85
CA TYR A 102 -14.48 -10.52 -3.59
C TYR A 102 -15.51 -9.41 -3.62
N THR A 103 -16.37 -9.35 -2.61
CA THR A 103 -17.31 -8.25 -2.40
C THR A 103 -16.91 -7.51 -1.12
N LEU A 104 -16.53 -6.25 -1.25
CA LEU A 104 -16.07 -5.39 -0.16
C LEU A 104 -17.08 -4.28 0.07
N TYR A 105 -17.31 -3.95 1.33
CA TYR A 105 -18.26 -2.93 1.75
C TYR A 105 -17.56 -1.90 2.63
N CYS A 106 -17.89 -0.63 2.40
CA CYS A 106 -17.55 0.48 3.29
C CYS A 106 -18.80 1.31 3.50
N LYS A 107 -19.34 1.29 4.72
CA LYS A 107 -20.54 2.02 5.12
C LYS A 107 -20.16 3.14 6.06
N ASP A 108 -20.57 4.36 5.75
CA ASP A 108 -20.50 5.50 6.64
C ASP A 108 -21.91 5.97 7.07
N GLU A 109 -21.97 6.66 8.21
CA GLU A 109 -23.15 7.34 8.72
C GLU A 109 -23.00 8.86 8.55
N GLY A 110 -22.51 9.27 7.38
CA GLY A 110 -22.23 10.65 7.05
C GLY A 110 -23.43 11.40 6.45
N GLU A 111 -23.12 12.50 5.77
CA GLU A 111 -24.14 13.36 5.18
C GLU A 111 -25.01 12.68 4.09
N GLY A 112 -24.50 11.60 3.49
CA GLY A 112 -25.15 10.92 2.37
C GLY A 112 -25.33 11.79 1.14
N MET A 113 -25.88 11.19 0.09
CA MET A 113 -26.08 11.79 -1.22
C MET A 113 -27.56 11.89 -1.58
N THR A 114 -27.90 12.85 -2.42
CA THR A 114 -29.25 12.94 -3.03
C THR A 114 -29.37 11.94 -4.17
N ASP A 115 -30.57 11.47 -4.48
CA ASP A 115 -30.85 10.54 -5.57
C ASP A 115 -30.40 11.10 -6.95
N GLU A 116 -30.40 12.41 -7.09
CA GLU A 116 -29.92 13.10 -8.29
C GLU A 116 -28.38 13.02 -8.37
N PHE A 117 -27.70 13.31 -7.27
CA PHE A 117 -26.24 13.31 -7.25
C PHE A 117 -25.64 11.90 -7.41
N ILE A 118 -26.25 10.86 -6.84
CA ILE A 118 -25.79 9.46 -6.97
C ILE A 118 -25.63 9.07 -8.44
N LYS A 119 -26.52 9.54 -9.34
CA LYS A 119 -26.44 9.25 -10.79
C LYS A 119 -25.17 9.79 -11.44
N HIS A 120 -24.60 10.85 -10.87
CA HIS A 120 -23.43 11.56 -11.35
C HIS A 120 -22.21 11.44 -10.44
N ALA A 121 -22.30 10.66 -9.36
CA ALA A 121 -21.25 10.57 -8.34
C ALA A 121 -19.92 10.05 -8.89
N PHE A 122 -19.94 9.29 -9.98
CA PHE A 122 -18.76 8.78 -10.68
C PHE A 122 -18.32 9.64 -11.87
N ASP A 123 -19.01 10.74 -12.16
CA ASP A 123 -18.61 11.66 -13.22
C ASP A 123 -17.40 12.49 -12.75
N MET A 124 -16.50 12.81 -13.67
CA MET A 124 -15.30 13.60 -13.35
C MET A 124 -15.71 15.00 -12.89
N PHE A 125 -15.02 15.50 -11.86
CA PHE A 125 -15.26 16.82 -11.26
C PHE A 125 -16.64 16.99 -10.60
N SER A 126 -17.36 15.88 -10.39
CA SER A 126 -18.69 15.92 -9.76
C SER A 126 -18.58 16.20 -8.26
N GLN A 127 -19.32 17.20 -7.78
CA GLN A 127 -19.39 17.59 -6.37
C GLN A 127 -20.82 17.96 -6.01
N GLN A 128 -21.33 17.45 -4.88
CA GLN A 128 -22.72 17.68 -4.46
C GLN A 128 -22.99 19.14 -4.04
N ASN A 129 -21.97 19.85 -3.54
CA ASN A 129 -22.10 21.24 -3.07
C ASN A 129 -21.06 22.12 -3.77
N GLN A 130 -21.50 22.92 -4.75
CA GLN A 130 -20.65 23.88 -5.49
C GLN A 130 -20.66 25.30 -4.90
N THR A 131 -21.06 25.48 -3.65
CA THR A 131 -21.06 26.83 -3.06
C THR A 131 -19.70 27.21 -2.54
N SER A 132 -19.25 28.42 -2.78
CA SER A 132 -17.95 29.03 -2.46
C SER A 132 -17.58 29.06 -0.95
N ARG A 133 -18.31 28.36 -0.11
CA ARG A 133 -18.09 28.18 1.33
C ARG A 133 -18.08 26.72 1.76
N THR A 134 -17.80 25.79 0.85
CA THR A 134 -17.77 24.36 1.22
C THR A 134 -16.58 24.05 2.11
N LYS A 135 -16.87 23.48 3.27
CA LYS A 135 -15.96 23.07 4.32
C LYS A 135 -14.99 21.95 3.89
N TYR A 136 -15.16 21.42 2.66
CA TYR A 136 -14.46 20.24 2.17
C TYR A 136 -13.88 20.50 0.78
N GLU A 137 -12.56 20.65 0.70
CA GLU A 137 -11.80 20.67 -0.55
C GLU A 137 -11.71 19.26 -1.16
N GLY A 138 -11.86 19.14 -2.48
CA GLY A 138 -11.66 17.91 -3.21
C GLY A 138 -11.76 18.15 -4.72
N SER A 139 -10.97 17.42 -5.51
CA SER A 139 -10.95 17.56 -6.97
C SER A 139 -12.20 17.03 -7.69
N GLY A 140 -13.04 16.23 -7.01
CA GLY A 140 -14.16 15.50 -7.63
C GLY A 140 -13.70 14.37 -8.55
N LEU A 141 -12.43 13.94 -8.46
CA LEU A 141 -11.84 12.88 -9.29
C LEU A 141 -11.78 11.52 -8.60
N GLY A 142 -11.85 11.48 -7.25
CA GLY A 142 -11.59 10.25 -6.48
C GLY A 142 -12.53 9.10 -6.83
N LEU A 143 -13.86 9.32 -6.84
CA LEU A 143 -14.84 8.28 -7.19
C LEU A 143 -14.74 7.85 -8.65
N ALA A 144 -14.57 8.80 -9.57
CA ALA A 144 -14.37 8.51 -11.00
C ALA A 144 -13.11 7.64 -11.22
N MET A 145 -12.02 7.96 -10.51
CA MET A 145 -10.78 7.19 -10.54
C MET A 145 -11.00 5.79 -9.97
N SER A 146 -11.63 5.67 -8.79
CA SER A 146 -11.91 4.37 -8.16
C SER A 146 -12.70 3.46 -9.10
N LYS A 147 -13.74 3.99 -9.75
CA LYS A 147 -14.54 3.25 -10.72
C LYS A 147 -13.68 2.72 -11.87
N LYS A 148 -12.86 3.57 -12.49
CA LYS A 148 -11.98 3.16 -13.60
C LYS A 148 -10.96 2.10 -13.20
N LEU A 149 -10.35 2.24 -12.00
CA LEU A 149 -9.38 1.26 -11.50
C LEU A 149 -10.03 -0.10 -11.24
N ILE A 150 -11.22 -0.10 -10.62
CA ILE A 150 -11.98 -1.32 -10.33
C ILE A 150 -12.45 -1.98 -11.64
N GLU A 151 -12.98 -1.21 -12.60
CA GLU A 151 -13.38 -1.72 -13.91
C GLU A 151 -12.19 -2.31 -14.70
N ARG A 152 -11.01 -1.70 -14.58
CA ARG A 152 -9.78 -2.24 -15.19
C ARG A 152 -9.34 -3.57 -14.56
N MET A 153 -9.67 -3.79 -13.29
CA MET A 153 -9.48 -5.09 -12.61
C MET A 153 -10.60 -6.10 -12.91
N GLY A 154 -11.50 -5.81 -13.87
CA GLY A 154 -12.64 -6.66 -14.20
C GLY A 154 -13.79 -6.58 -13.18
N GLY A 155 -13.73 -5.64 -12.26
CA GLY A 155 -14.70 -5.47 -11.18
C GLY A 155 -15.77 -4.42 -11.45
N SER A 156 -16.55 -4.14 -10.42
CA SER A 156 -17.58 -3.10 -10.42
C SER A 156 -17.69 -2.41 -9.07
N ILE A 157 -18.15 -1.17 -9.07
CA ILE A 157 -18.45 -0.40 -7.86
C ILE A 157 -19.86 0.16 -7.94
N LYS A 158 -20.59 0.09 -6.83
CA LYS A 158 -21.92 0.66 -6.64
C LYS A 158 -21.96 1.51 -5.37
N LEU A 159 -22.71 2.58 -5.37
CA LEU A 159 -23.02 3.37 -4.18
C LEU A 159 -24.49 3.23 -3.84
N GLU A 160 -24.77 2.98 -2.58
CA GLU A 160 -26.10 3.07 -1.99
C GLU A 160 -26.05 4.19 -0.94
N SER A 161 -26.81 5.24 -1.14
CA SER A 161 -26.75 6.43 -0.29
C SER A 161 -28.10 7.08 -0.13
N LYS A 162 -28.28 7.72 1.02
CA LYS A 162 -29.47 8.55 1.28
C LYS A 162 -29.03 9.77 2.07
N LYS A 163 -29.46 10.95 1.60
CA LYS A 163 -29.13 12.22 2.25
C LYS A 163 -29.57 12.24 3.71
N GLY A 164 -28.64 12.58 4.61
CA GLY A 164 -28.83 12.60 6.07
C GLY A 164 -28.75 11.23 6.75
N VAL A 165 -28.44 10.14 6.02
CA VAL A 165 -28.33 8.78 6.57
C VAL A 165 -26.92 8.23 6.44
N GLY A 166 -26.25 8.47 5.30
CA GLY A 166 -24.91 8.00 5.00
C GLY A 166 -24.80 7.31 3.64
N THR A 167 -23.65 6.68 3.41
CA THR A 167 -23.34 6.00 2.14
C THR A 167 -22.77 4.62 2.40
N THR A 168 -23.11 3.66 1.54
CA THR A 168 -22.46 2.35 1.46
C THR A 168 -21.85 2.19 0.08
N ALA A 169 -20.53 2.09 0.01
CA ALA A 169 -19.82 1.69 -1.19
C ALA A 169 -19.71 0.16 -1.23
N ILE A 170 -20.08 -0.42 -2.37
CA ILE A 170 -20.04 -1.87 -2.63
C ILE A 170 -19.11 -2.10 -3.81
N ILE A 171 -18.04 -2.83 -3.59
CA ILE A 171 -16.99 -3.10 -4.58
C ILE A 171 -16.96 -4.59 -4.83
N LYS A 172 -17.03 -4.99 -6.10
CA LYS A 172 -16.90 -6.38 -6.51
C LYS A 172 -15.70 -6.52 -7.44
N ILE A 173 -14.78 -7.42 -7.11
CA ILE A 173 -13.57 -7.65 -7.91
C ILE A 173 -13.31 -9.15 -8.02
N PRO A 174 -13.18 -9.69 -9.25
CA PRO A 174 -12.70 -11.03 -9.47
C PRO A 174 -11.18 -11.07 -9.27
N PHE A 175 -10.70 -12.09 -8.57
CA PHE A 175 -9.29 -12.39 -8.43
C PHE A 175 -9.01 -13.81 -8.88
N GLU A 176 -7.85 -14.02 -9.48
CA GLU A 176 -7.28 -15.34 -9.63
C GLU A 176 -6.68 -15.77 -8.30
N LEU A 177 -6.90 -17.03 -7.92
CA LEU A 177 -6.31 -17.59 -6.71
C LEU A 177 -4.80 -17.74 -6.94
N GLY A 178 -4.03 -17.13 -6.05
CA GLY A 178 -2.61 -17.37 -5.97
C GLY A 178 -2.35 -18.78 -5.46
N ASP A 179 -1.31 -19.43 -5.97
CA ASP A 179 -0.90 -20.70 -5.43
C ASP A 179 -0.34 -20.47 -4.01
N THR A 180 -0.92 -21.15 -3.03
CA THR A 180 -0.44 -21.16 -1.65
C THR A 180 0.99 -21.69 -1.58
N ASP A 181 1.44 -22.47 -2.57
CA ASP A 181 2.81 -22.93 -2.69
C ASP A 181 3.76 -21.83 -3.18
N THR A 182 3.28 -20.77 -3.82
CA THR A 182 4.08 -19.59 -4.23
C THR A 182 4.16 -18.51 -3.16
N ILE A 183 3.23 -18.45 -2.22
CA ILE A 183 3.34 -17.68 -0.97
C ILE A 183 3.13 -18.62 0.23
N GLY A 184 2.65 -19.85 -0.03
CA GLY A 184 2.34 -20.86 0.96
C GLY A 184 3.57 -21.21 1.77
N SER A 185 3.50 -20.93 3.04
CA SER A 185 4.51 -21.30 4.04
C SER A 185 5.94 -21.00 3.59
N ILE A 186 6.17 -19.84 3.02
CA ILE A 186 7.50 -19.30 3.03
C ILE A 186 7.81 -19.15 4.51
N ASP A 187 8.51 -20.15 5.03
CA ASP A 187 9.04 -20.15 6.37
C ASP A 187 10.09 -19.03 6.44
N TYR A 188 9.59 -17.78 6.39
CA TYR A 188 10.42 -16.61 6.58
C TYR A 188 10.95 -16.53 8.02
N GLU A 189 10.40 -17.33 8.95
CA GLU A 189 10.93 -17.43 10.31
C GLU A 189 12.35 -17.98 10.29
N ASN A 190 12.66 -18.90 9.40
CA ASN A 190 14.00 -19.47 9.21
C ASN A 190 14.92 -18.65 8.29
N VAL A 191 14.52 -17.46 7.81
CA VAL A 191 15.44 -16.58 7.08
C VAL A 191 16.47 -16.02 8.05
N PRO A 192 17.79 -16.31 7.84
CA PRO A 192 18.81 -15.84 8.75
C PRO A 192 18.97 -14.32 8.65
N THR A 193 19.07 -13.69 9.81
CA THR A 193 19.39 -12.26 9.95
C THR A 193 20.88 -12.09 10.28
N LYS A 194 21.47 -13.09 10.93
CA LYS A 194 22.86 -13.05 11.41
C LYS A 194 23.86 -12.90 10.26
N GLY A 195 24.70 -11.85 10.35
CA GLY A 195 25.72 -11.54 9.35
C GLY A 195 25.17 -10.87 8.09
N VAL A 196 23.92 -10.48 8.08
CA VAL A 196 23.34 -9.67 6.99
C VAL A 196 23.74 -8.22 7.17
N HIS A 197 24.35 -7.63 6.13
CA HIS A 197 24.68 -6.20 6.12
C HIS A 197 23.45 -5.38 5.72
N ALA A 198 22.97 -4.54 6.63
CA ALA A 198 21.88 -3.60 6.39
C ALA A 198 22.43 -2.19 6.18
N LEU A 199 21.92 -1.47 5.17
CA LEU A 199 22.12 -0.03 5.03
C LEU A 199 20.88 0.67 5.61
N LEU A 200 21.06 1.40 6.70
CA LEU A 200 20.01 2.13 7.40
C LEU A 200 20.14 3.63 7.09
N VAL A 201 19.09 4.23 6.55
CA VAL A 201 19.10 5.61 6.04
C VAL A 201 17.96 6.39 6.66
N ASP A 202 18.28 7.38 7.48
CA ASP A 202 17.34 8.31 8.11
C ASP A 202 18.10 9.60 8.47
N ASP A 203 17.51 10.77 8.36
CA ASP A 203 18.16 12.04 8.71
C ASP A 203 18.10 12.34 10.22
N ASN A 204 17.27 11.60 10.96
CA ASN A 204 17.13 11.73 12.40
C ASN A 204 17.99 10.68 13.14
N GLU A 205 18.99 11.18 13.89
CA GLU A 205 19.93 10.34 14.65
C GLU A 205 19.22 9.40 15.64
N LEU A 206 18.14 9.84 16.30
CA LEU A 206 17.38 9.02 17.23
C LEU A 206 16.70 7.83 16.53
N ASN A 207 16.14 8.06 15.34
CA ASN A 207 15.56 6.97 14.54
C ASN A 207 16.63 5.96 14.13
N ILE A 208 17.81 6.45 13.74
CA ILE A 208 18.97 5.59 13.42
C ILE A 208 19.36 4.75 14.64
N GLU A 209 19.51 5.34 15.82
CA GLU A 209 19.91 4.62 17.03
C GLU A 209 18.91 3.52 17.40
N ILE A 210 17.61 3.83 17.38
CA ILE A 210 16.55 2.87 17.70
C ILE A 210 16.51 1.72 16.68
N ALA A 211 16.46 2.02 15.39
CA ALA A 211 16.39 1.00 14.36
C ALA A 211 17.67 0.17 14.29
N LYS A 212 18.84 0.81 14.46
CA LYS A 212 20.14 0.13 14.53
C LYS A 212 20.17 -0.87 15.68
N PHE A 213 19.72 -0.45 16.88
CA PHE A 213 19.66 -1.36 18.04
C PHE A 213 18.84 -2.62 17.73
N PHE A 214 17.65 -2.48 17.16
CA PHE A 214 16.80 -3.62 16.80
C PHE A 214 17.44 -4.54 15.76
N LEU A 215 18.09 -3.97 14.74
CA LEU A 215 18.74 -4.75 13.70
C LEU A 215 19.97 -5.50 14.21
N GLU A 216 20.80 -4.84 15.03
CA GLU A 216 22.01 -5.43 15.62
C GLU A 216 21.67 -6.50 16.67
N ASP A 217 20.59 -6.33 17.47
CA ASP A 217 20.11 -7.32 18.42
C ASP A 217 19.67 -8.62 17.70
N ASN A 218 19.20 -8.50 16.47
CA ASN A 218 18.89 -9.63 15.58
C ASN A 218 20.08 -10.14 14.76
N GLY A 219 21.30 -9.71 15.08
CA GLY A 219 22.55 -10.19 14.49
C GLY A 219 22.89 -9.63 13.12
N MET A 220 22.26 -8.54 12.68
CA MET A 220 22.62 -7.82 11.46
C MET A 220 23.83 -6.90 11.69
N GLU A 221 24.59 -6.62 10.64
CA GLU A 221 25.63 -5.61 10.63
C GLU A 221 25.10 -4.33 9.98
N VAL A 222 25.08 -3.20 10.72
CA VAL A 222 24.40 -1.99 10.27
C VAL A 222 25.40 -0.92 9.85
N THR A 223 25.25 -0.43 8.61
CA THR A 223 25.91 0.78 8.12
C THR A 223 24.87 1.89 8.03
N CYS A 224 25.16 3.08 8.59
CA CYS A 224 24.22 4.18 8.64
C CYS A 224 24.57 5.27 7.61
N ALA A 225 23.52 5.87 7.04
CA ALA A 225 23.60 7.07 6.22
C ALA A 225 22.53 8.07 6.68
N TYR A 226 22.84 9.36 6.65
CA TYR A 226 22.01 10.43 7.19
C TYR A 226 21.34 11.29 6.12
N ASP A 227 21.44 10.90 4.87
CA ASP A 227 20.71 11.44 3.72
C ASP A 227 20.78 10.48 2.53
N GLY A 228 19.90 10.68 1.55
CA GLY A 228 19.84 9.83 0.36
C GLY A 228 21.11 9.84 -0.48
N LYS A 229 21.81 10.99 -0.57
CA LYS A 229 23.06 11.11 -1.33
C LYS A 229 24.15 10.24 -0.75
N LYS A 230 24.32 10.29 0.59
CA LYS A 230 25.29 9.44 1.30
C LYS A 230 24.94 7.96 1.14
N ALA A 231 23.65 7.61 1.18
CA ALA A 231 23.22 6.23 0.97
C ALA A 231 23.63 5.71 -0.42
N VAL A 232 23.39 6.49 -1.48
CA VAL A 232 23.82 6.15 -2.85
C VAL A 232 25.33 6.00 -2.93
N ASP A 233 26.10 6.94 -2.35
CA ASP A 233 27.57 6.92 -2.37
C ASP A 233 28.13 5.70 -1.63
N ILE A 234 27.57 5.35 -0.46
CA ILE A 234 27.95 4.16 0.33
C ILE A 234 27.64 2.90 -0.49
N PHE A 235 26.44 2.77 -1.03
CA PHE A 235 26.06 1.63 -1.84
C PHE A 235 26.96 1.48 -3.07
N LYS A 236 27.22 2.57 -3.79
CA LYS A 236 28.09 2.59 -4.98
C LYS A 236 29.53 2.16 -4.69
N LYS A 237 30.07 2.51 -3.52
CA LYS A 237 31.44 2.16 -3.10
C LYS A 237 31.56 0.76 -2.51
N SER A 238 30.46 0.17 -2.09
CA SER A 238 30.46 -1.19 -1.52
C SER A 238 30.77 -2.24 -2.59
N LYS A 239 31.24 -3.41 -2.13
CA LYS A 239 31.34 -4.58 -3.01
C LYS A 239 29.95 -5.02 -3.47
N GLU A 240 29.85 -5.56 -4.69
CA GLU A 240 28.60 -6.13 -5.19
C GLU A 240 28.12 -7.26 -4.26
N GLY A 241 26.84 -7.21 -3.88
CA GLY A 241 26.24 -8.16 -2.92
C GLY A 241 26.58 -7.92 -1.45
N TYR A 242 27.25 -6.82 -1.10
CA TYR A 242 27.60 -6.51 0.29
C TYR A 242 26.35 -6.25 1.15
N PHE A 243 25.39 -5.43 0.65
CA PHE A 243 24.18 -5.17 1.38
C PHE A 243 23.08 -6.19 1.05
N GLY A 244 22.55 -6.82 2.09
CA GLY A 244 21.42 -7.73 1.99
C GLY A 244 20.05 -7.03 2.06
N VAL A 245 20.02 -5.77 2.58
CA VAL A 245 18.81 -4.95 2.69
C VAL A 245 19.17 -3.49 2.87
N ILE A 246 18.28 -2.61 2.40
CA ILE A 246 18.34 -1.15 2.62
C ILE A 246 17.03 -0.72 3.28
N TYR A 247 17.10 -0.11 4.46
CA TYR A 247 15.98 0.61 5.08
C TYR A 247 16.16 2.09 4.76
N MET A 248 15.18 2.69 4.07
CA MET A 248 15.30 4.01 3.48
C MET A 248 14.17 4.91 3.93
N ASP A 249 14.48 5.95 4.71
CA ASP A 249 13.50 7.02 4.96
C ASP A 249 13.15 7.73 3.65
N ILE A 250 11.88 8.06 3.48
CA ILE A 250 11.40 8.77 2.29
C ILE A 250 11.70 10.25 2.38
N LEU A 251 11.45 10.87 3.53
CA LEU A 251 11.53 12.33 3.70
C LEU A 251 12.85 12.73 4.34
N MET A 252 13.83 13.04 3.51
CA MET A 252 15.15 13.49 3.96
C MET A 252 15.58 14.75 3.21
N PRO A 253 16.43 15.60 3.82
CA PRO A 253 17.04 16.76 3.16
C PRO A 253 18.03 16.32 2.07
N ASN A 254 18.40 17.24 1.19
CA ASN A 254 19.34 17.11 0.07
C ASN A 254 18.88 16.13 -1.02
N MET A 255 18.62 14.88 -0.68
CA MET A 255 18.10 13.85 -1.57
C MET A 255 17.12 12.98 -0.77
N ASN A 256 15.86 12.96 -1.19
CA ASN A 256 14.84 12.11 -0.59
C ASN A 256 15.05 10.62 -0.92
N GLY A 257 14.39 9.74 -0.17
CA GLY A 257 14.58 8.30 -0.31
C GLY A 257 14.08 7.74 -1.66
N LEU A 258 13.08 8.37 -2.27
CA LEU A 258 12.57 7.96 -3.59
C LEU A 258 13.62 8.20 -4.68
N ASP A 259 14.26 9.37 -4.67
CA ASP A 259 15.29 9.71 -5.65
C ASP A 259 16.56 8.88 -5.41
N ALA A 260 16.95 8.68 -4.13
CA ALA A 260 18.05 7.79 -3.78
C ALA A 260 17.81 6.36 -4.27
N THR A 261 16.58 5.85 -4.14
CA THR A 261 16.20 4.53 -4.65
C THR A 261 16.30 4.46 -6.16
N ARG A 262 15.81 5.46 -6.89
CA ARG A 262 15.92 5.52 -8.36
C ARG A 262 17.39 5.52 -8.80
N GLU A 263 18.25 6.31 -8.14
CA GLU A 263 19.68 6.31 -8.42
C GLU A 263 20.35 4.96 -8.13
N ILE A 264 20.03 4.32 -6.99
CA ILE A 264 20.55 2.98 -6.68
C ILE A 264 20.11 1.98 -7.76
N ARG A 265 18.81 1.95 -8.13
CA ARG A 265 18.28 1.03 -9.14
C ARG A 265 18.85 1.25 -10.55
N ALA A 266 19.31 2.47 -10.85
CA ALA A 266 19.92 2.83 -12.13
C ALA A 266 21.41 2.46 -12.23
N LEU A 267 22.07 2.07 -11.12
CA LEU A 267 23.47 1.66 -11.15
C LEU A 267 23.65 0.40 -12.00
N ASP A 268 24.76 0.38 -12.77
CA ASP A 268 25.15 -0.80 -13.57
C ASP A 268 25.81 -1.88 -12.67
N ARG A 269 25.00 -2.46 -11.82
CA ARG A 269 25.37 -3.52 -10.86
C ARG A 269 24.22 -4.53 -10.77
N LYS A 270 24.55 -5.80 -10.68
CA LYS A 270 23.52 -6.87 -10.59
C LYS A 270 22.73 -6.81 -9.31
N ASP A 271 23.36 -6.47 -8.19
CA ASP A 271 22.71 -6.36 -6.88
C ASP A 271 21.83 -5.10 -6.76
N ALA A 272 22.15 -4.01 -7.45
CA ALA A 272 21.37 -2.79 -7.42
C ALA A 272 19.91 -2.98 -7.85
N LYS A 273 19.65 -3.94 -8.74
CA LYS A 273 18.29 -4.29 -9.18
C LYS A 273 17.57 -5.26 -8.26
N LYS A 274 18.32 -5.96 -7.38
CA LYS A 274 17.80 -7.09 -6.57
C LYS A 274 17.77 -6.83 -5.07
N VAL A 275 18.67 -5.96 -4.55
CA VAL A 275 18.71 -5.67 -3.11
C VAL A 275 17.35 -5.18 -2.62
N PRO A 276 16.77 -5.79 -1.58
CA PRO A 276 15.57 -5.28 -0.97
C PRO A 276 15.75 -3.85 -0.48
N ILE A 277 14.88 -2.93 -0.91
CA ILE A 277 14.79 -1.57 -0.39
C ILE A 277 13.44 -1.43 0.29
N ILE A 278 13.47 -1.20 1.59
CA ILE A 278 12.29 -1.08 2.44
C ILE A 278 12.11 0.40 2.78
N ALA A 279 11.03 0.99 2.29
CA ALA A 279 10.67 2.34 2.64
C ALA A 279 10.33 2.46 4.12
N VAL A 280 10.74 3.55 4.73
CA VAL A 280 10.35 3.94 6.09
C VAL A 280 9.77 5.35 6.00
N SER A 281 8.57 5.59 6.56
CA SER A 281 7.92 6.90 6.45
C SER A 281 7.04 7.20 7.66
N ALA A 282 6.94 8.47 8.03
CA ALA A 282 5.95 8.93 9.00
C ALA A 282 4.52 8.84 8.44
N ASN A 283 4.39 8.92 7.12
CA ASN A 283 3.13 8.80 6.40
C ASN A 283 3.02 7.42 5.75
N THR A 284 1.98 6.69 6.10
CA THR A 284 1.62 5.42 5.45
C THR A 284 0.46 5.63 4.46
N PHE A 285 0.37 6.84 3.87
CA PHE A 285 -0.66 7.13 2.88
C PHE A 285 -0.47 6.29 1.63
N SER A 286 -1.58 5.92 0.99
CA SER A 286 -1.58 5.16 -0.26
C SER A 286 -0.71 5.79 -1.35
N ASP A 287 -0.62 7.11 -1.38
CA ASP A 287 0.20 7.84 -2.35
C ASP A 287 1.71 7.65 -2.08
N ASP A 288 2.13 7.66 -0.81
CA ASP A 288 3.53 7.43 -0.43
C ASP A 288 3.95 5.96 -0.67
N VAL A 289 3.05 5.01 -0.38
CA VAL A 289 3.26 3.58 -0.70
C VAL A 289 3.36 3.38 -2.21
N PHE A 290 2.51 4.04 -2.98
CA PHE A 290 2.53 3.99 -4.45
C PHE A 290 3.83 4.56 -5.01
N GLU A 291 4.22 5.78 -4.61
CA GLU A 291 5.44 6.42 -5.10
C GLU A 291 6.71 5.64 -4.67
N SER A 292 6.74 5.04 -3.47
CA SER A 292 7.84 4.19 -3.04
C SER A 292 8.01 2.94 -3.94
N ARG A 293 6.90 2.28 -4.29
CA ARG A 293 6.94 1.14 -5.23
C ARG A 293 7.35 1.56 -6.64
N LYS A 294 6.85 2.69 -7.12
CA LYS A 294 7.23 3.24 -8.43
C LYS A 294 8.71 3.63 -8.50
N ALA A 295 9.29 4.07 -7.38
CA ALA A 295 10.73 4.30 -7.27
C ALA A 295 11.56 3.00 -7.28
N GLY A 296 10.93 1.85 -7.07
CA GLY A 296 11.58 0.53 -7.04
C GLY A 296 11.83 -0.02 -5.64
N MET A 297 11.14 0.51 -4.60
CA MET A 297 11.17 -0.05 -3.26
C MET A 297 10.31 -1.31 -3.17
N ASN A 298 10.71 -2.26 -2.33
CA ASN A 298 10.08 -3.59 -2.23
C ASN A 298 8.97 -3.63 -1.18
N LYS A 299 9.09 -2.84 -0.12
CA LYS A 299 8.14 -2.79 0.99
C LYS A 299 8.10 -1.40 1.60
N HIS A 300 7.02 -1.09 2.33
CA HIS A 300 6.80 0.17 3.01
C HIS A 300 6.46 -0.07 4.47
N LEU A 301 7.14 0.61 5.38
CA LEU A 301 6.93 0.57 6.82
C LEU A 301 6.56 1.96 7.33
N GLY A 302 5.54 2.02 8.17
CA GLY A 302 5.18 3.24 8.89
C GLY A 302 5.99 3.40 10.18
N LYS A 303 6.43 4.63 10.47
CA LYS A 303 6.96 5.00 11.79
C LYS A 303 5.77 5.08 12.80
N PRO A 304 5.95 4.73 14.08
CA PRO A 304 7.20 4.33 14.70
C PRO A 304 7.63 2.92 14.28
N LEU A 305 8.95 2.74 14.14
CA LEU A 305 9.54 1.45 13.87
C LEU A 305 9.57 0.63 15.15
N ASP A 306 9.29 -0.65 15.01
CA ASP A 306 9.49 -1.67 16.03
C ASP A 306 10.32 -2.84 15.46
N GLU A 307 10.87 -3.63 16.35
CA GLU A 307 11.73 -4.75 16.02
C GLU A 307 11.05 -5.76 15.09
N GLU A 308 9.83 -6.17 15.44
CA GLU A 308 9.08 -7.18 14.69
C GLU A 308 8.84 -6.74 13.25
N LYS A 309 8.42 -5.48 13.03
CA LYS A 309 8.17 -4.94 11.69
C LYS A 309 9.42 -4.88 10.83
N LEU A 310 10.55 -4.43 11.41
CA LEU A 310 11.82 -4.34 10.67
C LEU A 310 12.28 -5.72 10.21
N ILE A 311 12.34 -6.68 11.14
CA ILE A 311 12.84 -8.02 10.86
C ILE A 311 11.89 -8.79 9.94
N LYS A 312 10.58 -8.72 10.17
CA LYS A 312 9.57 -9.34 9.31
C LYS A 312 9.63 -8.81 7.88
N ALA A 313 9.78 -7.49 7.70
CA ALA A 313 9.88 -6.89 6.38
C ALA A 313 11.11 -7.39 5.60
N TYR A 314 12.27 -7.45 6.25
CA TYR A 314 13.47 -8.03 5.64
C TYR A 314 13.25 -9.48 5.24
N LYS A 315 12.80 -10.33 6.18
CA LYS A 315 12.62 -11.76 5.95
C LYS A 315 11.70 -12.03 4.77
N GLN A 316 10.58 -11.30 4.67
CA GLN A 316 9.64 -11.39 3.55
C GLN A 316 10.28 -11.00 2.21
N CYS A 317 11.04 -9.89 2.18
CA CYS A 317 11.73 -9.47 0.95
C CYS A 317 12.85 -10.42 0.53
N ALA A 318 13.60 -10.97 1.49
CA ALA A 318 14.73 -11.86 1.23
C ALA A 318 14.30 -13.20 0.61
N VAL A 319 13.11 -13.68 0.95
CA VAL A 319 12.55 -14.89 0.34
C VAL A 319 12.13 -14.63 -1.09
N LEU A 320 11.35 -13.56 -1.33
CA LEU A 320 10.91 -13.19 -2.67
C LEU A 320 12.08 -12.98 -3.64
N SER A 321 13.22 -12.48 -3.15
CA SER A 321 14.44 -12.33 -3.96
C SER A 321 15.13 -13.65 -4.32
N LYS A 322 15.04 -14.66 -3.46
CA LYS A 322 15.62 -16.00 -3.73
C LYS A 322 14.78 -16.82 -4.71
N GLU A 323 13.47 -16.68 -4.69
CA GLU A 323 12.56 -17.39 -5.62
C GLU A 323 12.63 -16.86 -7.04
N SER A 324 12.79 -15.54 -7.21
CA SER A 324 13.04 -14.96 -8.54
C SER A 324 14.34 -15.48 -9.19
N ILE A 325 15.28 -15.99 -8.42
CA ILE A 325 16.53 -16.59 -8.92
C ILE A 325 16.30 -18.04 -9.36
N LYS A 326 15.42 -18.80 -8.69
CA LYS A 326 15.09 -20.18 -9.09
C LYS A 326 14.29 -20.27 -10.38
N LEU A 327 13.34 -19.33 -10.59
CA LEU A 327 12.52 -19.27 -11.81
C LEU A 327 13.28 -18.82 -13.07
N ASN A 328 14.43 -18.17 -12.93
CA ASN A 328 15.28 -17.72 -14.04
C ASN A 328 16.51 -18.61 -14.30
N GLY A 329 16.66 -19.71 -13.58
CA GLY A 329 17.80 -20.64 -13.69
C GLY A 329 17.52 -21.91 -14.48
N ASP A 330 16.27 -22.13 -14.92
CA ASP A 330 15.84 -23.33 -15.69
C ASP A 330 15.30 -22.98 -17.08
N LEU A 331 15.90 -21.98 -17.76
CA LEU A 331 15.67 -21.71 -19.19
C LEU A 331 17.00 -21.61 -19.94
#